data_57b5400e8378c90c2573082c59fdee72
#
_entry.id   57b5400e8378c90c2573082c59fdee72
#
_cell.length_a   1.000
_cell.length_b   1.000
_cell.length_c   1.000
_cell.angle_alpha   90.00
_cell.angle_beta   90.00
_cell.angle_gamma   90.00
#
_symmetry.space_group_name_H-M   'P 1'
#
loop_
_entity.id
_entity.type
_entity.pdbx_description
1 polymer ?
#
loop_
_entity_poly.entity_id
_entity_poly.type
_entity_poly.pdbx_seq_one_letter_code
_entity_poly.pdbx_strand_id
1 'polypeptide(L)'
;PSVWMWEPILNETWYPADFAKNVVDILNEEYPYPYCYAGCDVTARGHEYFPIHFTHPMNGGGGAFNTENLDPKISYFTREWGDNVDDWNSHNSPSRVNRGWGEVPMLIQAQGYAKNDYQLTSYDGLYRTSRQHMGGCLWHSFDHQRGYHPDPFYGGIMDAFRQPKLSYYMFCSQRPAEPNKELIADNGPMIYIANAMTPFSPKDVTIYSNCDEVRLTYCKGGKEYTYHKPANESGMPSPVITFKDVFDVMYDKKLSRQKKQADSYLLAEGLMDGKVVATHKVTPTRRPSKLLLWADDEKIQMKADGSDIVTVIAAIADENGNIKRLNNYEVKFEIEGQGQLVANEETFTNPRPVLWGTAPVLVRSTTTPGEIKIRASVVWQGKHTPVPAELIIPTFPSEHTLVADKDELTQAQSASKDAGNKINTAPSDCEKRVLELQQELNRLKLKEVEKQQSDFE
;
A
#
# COMPACT_ATOMS: atom_id res chain seq x y z
N PRO A 1 1.47 22.83 -5.35
CA PRO A 1 1.87 22.34 -4.04
C PRO A 1 0.78 21.44 -3.48
N SER A 2 1.19 20.24 -3.06
CA SER A 2 0.25 19.21 -2.60
C SER A 2 0.07 19.23 -1.08
N VAL A 3 0.85 20.06 -0.36
CA VAL A 3 0.75 20.19 1.09
C VAL A 3 -0.36 21.20 1.41
N TRP A 4 -1.40 20.73 2.07
CA TRP A 4 -2.55 21.55 2.47
C TRP A 4 -2.70 21.70 3.99
N MET A 5 -2.04 20.84 4.75
CA MET A 5 -2.06 20.81 6.22
C MET A 5 -0.70 20.39 6.76
N TRP A 6 -0.26 20.98 7.85
CA TRP A 6 0.93 20.63 8.58
C TRP A 6 0.59 19.90 9.89
N GLU A 7 1.36 18.87 10.20
CA GLU A 7 1.35 18.19 11.50
C GLU A 7 2.73 18.35 12.14
N PRO A 8 2.94 19.38 12.95
CA PRO A 8 4.25 19.67 13.53
C PRO A 8 4.56 18.87 14.80
N ILE A 9 3.57 18.26 15.41
CA ILE A 9 3.71 17.44 16.62
C ILE A 9 3.09 16.07 16.36
N LEU A 10 3.90 15.02 16.56
CA LEU A 10 3.44 13.64 16.42
C LEU A 10 2.51 13.26 17.60
N ASN A 11 1.56 12.37 17.34
CA ASN A 11 0.75 11.73 18.39
C ASN A 11 1.61 10.91 19.36
N GLU A 12 0.97 10.40 20.43
CA GLU A 12 1.60 9.51 21.42
C GLU A 12 2.82 10.16 22.10
N THR A 13 2.94 11.49 22.00
CA THR A 13 4.03 12.25 22.58
C THR A 13 3.53 13.07 23.74
N TRP A 14 4.11 12.87 24.93
CA TRP A 14 3.81 13.65 26.11
C TRP A 14 4.68 14.89 26.14
N TYR A 15 4.07 16.05 25.96
CA TYR A 15 4.76 17.34 25.95
C TYR A 15 4.01 18.36 26.83
N PRO A 16 4.70 19.40 27.32
CA PRO A 16 4.07 20.51 28.04
C PRO A 16 3.18 21.35 27.11
N ALA A 17 2.12 21.94 27.65
CA ALA A 17 1.19 22.76 26.87
C ALA A 17 1.85 24.01 26.26
N ASP A 18 2.85 24.60 26.95
CA ASP A 18 3.63 25.71 26.44
C ASP A 18 4.49 25.33 25.22
N PHE A 19 4.98 24.09 25.15
CA PHE A 19 5.63 23.58 23.95
C PHE A 19 4.67 23.61 22.75
N ALA A 20 3.45 23.09 22.91
CA ALA A 20 2.43 23.10 21.87
C ALA A 20 2.11 24.53 21.41
N LYS A 21 1.99 25.47 22.38
CA LYS A 21 1.78 26.88 22.07
C LYS A 21 2.93 27.49 21.26
N ASN A 22 4.17 27.25 21.65
CA ASN A 22 5.34 27.75 20.94
C ASN A 22 5.43 27.21 19.51
N VAL A 23 5.08 25.94 19.31
CA VAL A 23 4.99 25.34 17.95
C VAL A 23 3.96 26.05 17.09
N VAL A 24 2.80 26.37 17.64
CA VAL A 24 1.76 27.12 16.92
C VAL A 24 2.21 28.56 16.62
N ASP A 25 2.90 29.21 17.54
CA ASP A 25 3.44 30.56 17.32
C ASP A 25 4.46 30.54 16.16
N ILE A 26 5.34 29.56 16.09
CA ILE A 26 6.31 29.36 14.99
C ILE A 26 5.56 29.09 13.66
N LEU A 27 4.54 28.24 13.66
CA LEU A 27 3.76 27.98 12.46
C LEU A 27 3.08 29.23 11.91
N ASN A 28 2.54 30.06 12.79
CA ASN A 28 1.91 31.31 12.40
C ASN A 28 2.91 32.34 11.83
N GLU A 29 4.18 32.27 12.27
CA GLU A 29 5.26 33.11 11.77
C GLU A 29 5.78 32.61 10.40
N GLU A 30 6.02 31.32 10.27
CA GLU A 30 6.69 30.71 9.10
C GLU A 30 5.71 30.32 7.98
N TYR A 31 4.48 29.94 8.32
CA TYR A 31 3.49 29.43 7.38
C TYR A 31 2.31 30.41 7.26
N PRO A 32 2.16 31.07 6.11
CA PRO A 32 1.24 32.23 5.98
C PRO A 32 -0.24 31.84 5.88
N TYR A 33 -0.59 30.55 5.88
CA TYR A 33 -1.96 30.10 5.74
C TYR A 33 -2.53 29.71 7.12
N PRO A 34 -3.34 30.57 7.75
CA PRO A 34 -3.89 30.28 9.08
C PRO A 34 -4.85 29.10 9.02
N TYR A 35 -4.94 28.39 10.13
CA TYR A 35 -5.88 27.28 10.33
C TYR A 35 -5.60 26.01 9.53
N CYS A 36 -4.47 25.88 8.84
CA CYS A 36 -4.08 24.67 8.09
C CYS A 36 -3.04 23.83 8.83
N TYR A 37 -3.19 23.68 10.14
CA TYR A 37 -2.29 22.88 10.96
C TYR A 37 -3.05 22.14 12.07
N ALA A 38 -2.60 20.94 12.34
CA ALA A 38 -3.08 20.06 13.38
C ALA A 38 -1.88 19.52 14.17
N GLY A 39 -2.07 19.06 15.36
CA GLY A 39 -0.89 18.58 16.06
C GLY A 39 -1.14 17.72 17.27
N CYS A 40 -2.37 17.52 17.65
CA CYS A 40 -2.64 16.79 18.89
C CYS A 40 -3.91 15.98 18.80
N ASP A 41 -3.89 14.83 19.48
CA ASP A 41 -5.11 14.15 19.85
C ASP A 41 -5.94 15.05 20.75
N VAL A 42 -7.28 14.94 20.66
CA VAL A 42 -8.22 15.77 21.44
C VAL A 42 -8.05 15.66 22.96
N THR A 43 -7.29 14.68 23.44
CA THR A 43 -6.99 14.46 24.86
C THR A 43 -5.60 14.97 25.27
N ALA A 44 -4.78 15.41 24.30
CA ALA A 44 -3.44 15.89 24.59
C ALA A 44 -3.44 17.30 25.19
N ARG A 45 -2.44 17.61 26.02
CA ARG A 45 -2.24 18.97 26.55
C ARG A 45 -1.87 19.90 25.42
N GLY A 46 -2.48 21.07 25.35
CA GLY A 46 -2.20 22.06 24.31
C GLY A 46 -2.96 21.83 22.99
N HIS A 47 -3.88 20.85 22.93
CA HIS A 47 -4.75 20.65 21.78
C HIS A 47 -5.59 21.89 21.46
N GLU A 48 -5.95 22.68 22.46
CA GLU A 48 -6.72 23.91 22.36
C GLU A 48 -6.05 25.00 21.52
N TYR A 49 -4.74 24.92 21.26
CA TYR A 49 -4.00 25.87 20.42
C TYR A 49 -4.11 25.53 18.92
N PHE A 50 -4.56 24.32 18.57
CA PHE A 50 -4.65 23.85 17.20
C PHE A 50 -6.07 24.03 16.64
N PRO A 51 -6.23 24.58 15.42
CA PRO A 51 -7.55 24.75 14.80
C PRO A 51 -8.14 23.44 14.26
N ILE A 52 -7.32 22.43 14.03
CA ILE A 52 -7.72 21.10 13.60
C ILE A 52 -7.30 20.10 14.68
N HIS A 53 -8.27 19.35 15.20
CA HIS A 53 -8.03 18.34 16.21
C HIS A 53 -8.02 16.95 15.59
N PHE A 54 -7.04 16.14 15.96
CA PHE A 54 -7.05 14.75 15.62
C PHE A 54 -7.97 13.97 16.54
N THR A 55 -8.75 13.08 15.94
CA THR A 55 -9.56 12.13 16.67
C THR A 55 -9.13 10.71 16.27
N HIS A 56 -8.78 9.90 17.26
CA HIS A 56 -8.58 8.49 17.07
C HIS A 56 -9.94 7.79 17.02
N PRO A 57 -10.29 7.15 15.91
CA PRO A 57 -11.60 6.52 15.79
C PRO A 57 -11.79 5.33 16.74
N MET A 58 -10.71 4.80 17.29
CA MET A 58 -10.67 3.60 18.11
C MET A 58 -10.84 3.82 19.59
N ASN A 59 -10.63 5.02 20.07
CA ASN A 59 -10.78 5.31 21.49
C ASN A 59 -12.27 5.33 21.82
N GLY A 60 -12.83 4.16 22.13
CA GLY A 60 -14.23 3.94 22.45
C GLY A 60 -14.81 4.75 23.62
N GLY A 61 -14.09 5.75 24.08
CA GLY A 61 -14.50 6.73 25.10
C GLY A 61 -15.26 7.92 24.56
N GLY A 62 -16.17 7.74 23.63
CA GLY A 62 -16.92 8.84 23.04
C GLY A 62 -16.27 9.33 21.76
N GLY A 63 -15.66 8.42 21.10
CA GLY A 63 -14.79 8.59 19.99
C GLY A 63 -15.15 9.59 18.92
N ALA A 64 -14.31 9.70 17.98
CA ALA A 64 -14.28 10.55 16.80
C ALA A 64 -15.64 10.76 16.12
N PHE A 65 -16.56 9.90 16.37
CA PHE A 65 -17.86 9.89 15.71
C PHE A 65 -19.01 10.29 16.63
N ASN A 66 -18.72 10.64 17.88
CA ASN A 66 -19.74 11.27 18.73
C ASN A 66 -19.92 12.72 18.31
N THR A 67 -20.96 12.98 17.52
CA THR A 67 -21.28 14.30 17.01
C THR A 67 -22.03 15.18 18.04
N GLU A 68 -22.39 14.65 19.20
CA GLU A 68 -23.24 15.36 20.17
C GLU A 68 -22.48 16.43 20.95
N ASN A 69 -21.15 16.30 21.09
CA ASN A 69 -20.34 17.21 21.90
C ASN A 69 -19.15 17.84 21.15
N LEU A 70 -19.22 17.91 19.83
CA LEU A 70 -18.17 18.56 19.04
C LEU A 70 -18.25 20.07 19.19
N ASP A 71 -17.10 20.73 19.43
CA ASP A 71 -17.03 22.18 19.39
C ASP A 71 -17.31 22.65 17.96
N PRO A 72 -18.35 23.48 17.73
CA PRO A 72 -18.73 23.94 16.38
C PRO A 72 -17.66 24.80 15.69
N LYS A 73 -16.63 25.24 16.41
CA LYS A 73 -15.52 26.07 15.89
C LYS A 73 -14.31 25.24 15.47
N ILE A 74 -14.29 23.96 15.77
CA ILE A 74 -13.14 23.08 15.52
C ILE A 74 -13.45 22.14 14.34
N SER A 75 -12.47 21.94 13.49
CA SER A 75 -12.49 20.89 12.48
C SER A 75 -11.78 19.64 13.02
N TYR A 76 -12.27 18.49 12.62
CA TYR A 76 -11.73 17.20 13.06
C TYR A 76 -11.16 16.41 11.88
N PHE A 77 -10.09 15.66 12.14
CA PHE A 77 -9.43 14.84 11.14
C PHE A 77 -9.01 13.51 11.77
N THR A 78 -9.26 12.39 11.11
CA THR A 78 -8.77 11.10 11.55
C THR A 78 -7.43 10.84 10.93
N ARG A 79 -6.38 11.06 11.68
CA ARG A 79 -5.02 10.90 11.18
C ARG A 79 -4.69 9.48 10.78
N GLU A 80 -5.16 8.50 11.54
CA GLU A 80 -4.93 7.06 11.33
C GLU A 80 -6.26 6.31 11.41
N TRP A 81 -7.01 6.25 10.33
CA TRP A 81 -8.22 5.43 10.33
C TRP A 81 -7.94 4.03 9.76
N GLY A 82 -8.76 3.07 10.12
CA GLY A 82 -8.53 1.67 9.82
C GLY A 82 -7.51 1.00 10.73
N ASP A 83 -7.03 1.71 11.76
CA ASP A 83 -6.14 1.24 12.81
C ASP A 83 -6.81 0.23 13.77
N ASN A 84 -7.70 -0.57 13.24
CA ASN A 84 -8.23 -1.78 13.87
C ASN A 84 -7.24 -2.93 13.77
N VAL A 85 -6.11 -2.62 13.23
CA VAL A 85 -5.02 -3.52 13.10
C VAL A 85 -4.36 -3.56 14.45
N ASP A 86 -4.58 -4.62 15.17
CA ASP A 86 -3.88 -4.85 16.40
C ASP A 86 -2.39 -4.95 16.15
N ASP A 87 -1.75 -3.87 16.42
CA ASP A 87 -0.36 -3.57 16.26
C ASP A 87 0.53 -4.30 17.29
N TRP A 88 -0.08 -4.70 18.39
CA TRP A 88 0.58 -5.13 19.62
C TRP A 88 0.43 -6.63 19.89
N ASN A 89 0.70 -7.48 18.91
CA ASN A 89 0.66 -8.95 19.00
C ASN A 89 -0.70 -9.61 18.82
N SER A 90 -1.76 -8.90 18.48
CA SER A 90 -2.99 -9.54 18.13
C SER A 90 -3.06 -9.79 16.62
N HIS A 91 -3.47 -10.96 16.27
CA HIS A 91 -3.69 -11.39 14.89
C HIS A 91 -5.18 -11.46 14.57
N ASN A 92 -6.01 -10.78 15.36
CA ASN A 92 -7.46 -10.97 15.35
C ASN A 92 -8.21 -9.90 14.55
N SER A 93 -7.50 -8.90 14.00
CA SER A 93 -8.15 -7.86 13.21
C SER A 93 -8.49 -8.33 11.79
N PRO A 94 -9.71 -8.06 11.29
CA PRO A 94 -10.09 -8.37 9.92
C PRO A 94 -9.30 -7.58 8.87
N SER A 95 -8.66 -6.48 9.26
CA SER A 95 -7.79 -5.70 8.36
C SER A 95 -6.41 -6.30 8.18
N ARG A 96 -5.98 -7.21 9.06
CA ARG A 96 -4.68 -7.87 8.97
C ARG A 96 -4.72 -9.08 8.04
N VAL A 97 -4.41 -8.88 6.79
CA VAL A 97 -4.49 -9.91 5.75
C VAL A 97 -3.28 -9.93 4.85
N ASN A 98 -2.50 -11.01 4.92
CA ASN A 98 -1.48 -11.31 3.92
C ASN A 98 -2.16 -11.67 2.59
N ARG A 99 -1.69 -11.11 1.49
CA ARG A 99 -2.21 -11.38 0.14
C ARG A 99 -2.15 -12.87 -0.23
N GLY A 100 -1.14 -13.57 0.27
CA GLY A 100 -0.97 -15.00 0.08
C GLY A 100 -2.01 -15.89 0.77
N TRP A 101 -2.80 -15.35 1.70
CA TRP A 101 -3.90 -16.11 2.34
C TRP A 101 -5.10 -16.29 1.41
N GLY A 102 -5.12 -15.58 0.28
CA GLY A 102 -6.09 -15.78 -0.78
C GLY A 102 -7.29 -14.86 -0.74
N GLU A 103 -8.28 -15.19 -1.55
CA GLU A 103 -9.40 -14.34 -1.90
C GLU A 103 -10.30 -14.00 -0.71
N VAL A 104 -10.72 -15.00 0.05
CA VAL A 104 -11.71 -14.81 1.13
C VAL A 104 -11.19 -13.89 2.24
N PRO A 105 -9.98 -14.06 2.77
CA PRO A 105 -9.40 -13.08 3.69
C PRO A 105 -9.30 -11.66 3.11
N MET A 106 -8.90 -11.52 1.84
CA MET A 106 -8.84 -10.20 1.19
C MET A 106 -10.22 -9.56 1.02
N LEU A 107 -11.28 -10.33 0.77
CA LEU A 107 -12.66 -9.83 0.76
C LEU A 107 -13.10 -9.35 2.14
N ILE A 108 -12.76 -10.10 3.19
CA ILE A 108 -13.06 -9.71 4.58
C ILE A 108 -12.34 -8.40 4.94
N GLN A 109 -11.07 -8.26 4.56
CA GLN A 109 -10.33 -7.02 4.74
C GLN A 109 -11.00 -5.85 4.03
N ALA A 110 -11.34 -6.03 2.75
CA ALA A 110 -11.99 -4.99 1.96
C ALA A 110 -13.35 -4.58 2.56
N GLN A 111 -14.13 -5.54 3.04
CA GLN A 111 -15.40 -5.28 3.74
C GLN A 111 -15.17 -4.53 5.05
N GLY A 112 -14.15 -4.91 5.81
CA GLY A 112 -13.79 -4.24 7.06
C GLY A 112 -13.42 -2.77 6.85
N TYR A 113 -12.67 -2.46 5.79
CA TYR A 113 -12.36 -1.08 5.43
C TYR A 113 -13.55 -0.32 4.83
N ALA A 114 -14.41 -0.98 4.06
CA ALA A 114 -15.58 -0.34 3.46
C ALA A 114 -16.63 0.00 4.52
N LYS A 115 -17.05 -0.99 5.28
CA LYS A 115 -18.06 -0.86 6.32
C LYS A 115 -17.84 -1.91 7.39
N ASN A 116 -17.64 -1.44 8.60
CA ASN A 116 -17.45 -2.30 9.77
C ASN A 116 -18.64 -2.14 10.72
N ASP A 117 -19.32 -3.23 11.01
CA ASP A 117 -20.49 -3.22 11.90
C ASP A 117 -20.10 -3.04 13.38
N TYR A 118 -18.84 -3.29 13.72
CA TYR A 118 -18.32 -3.21 15.09
C TYR A 118 -17.63 -1.89 15.40
N GLN A 119 -17.23 -1.16 14.38
CA GLN A 119 -16.43 0.05 14.53
C GLN A 119 -16.81 1.10 13.49
N LEU A 120 -16.87 2.33 13.93
CA LEU A 120 -17.18 3.47 13.06
C LEU A 120 -16.00 3.89 12.16
N THR A 121 -14.84 3.27 12.33
CA THR A 121 -13.61 3.53 11.59
C THR A 121 -13.57 2.85 10.24
N SER A 122 -14.66 2.91 9.52
CA SER A 122 -14.74 2.45 8.15
C SER A 122 -14.92 3.63 7.20
N TYR A 123 -14.71 3.41 5.92
CA TYR A 123 -14.94 4.43 4.92
C TYR A 123 -16.37 4.96 4.95
N ASP A 124 -17.34 4.07 5.03
CA ASP A 124 -18.77 4.42 5.19
C ASP A 124 -19.02 5.22 6.47
N GLY A 125 -18.40 4.82 7.58
CA GLY A 125 -18.49 5.51 8.86
C GLY A 125 -17.98 6.94 8.81
N LEU A 126 -16.83 7.18 8.14
CA LEU A 126 -16.27 8.52 7.95
C LEU A 126 -17.24 9.44 7.20
N TYR A 127 -17.95 8.95 6.20
CA TYR A 127 -18.92 9.74 5.44
C TYR A 127 -20.22 10.01 6.22
N ARG A 128 -20.54 9.21 7.24
CA ARG A 128 -21.72 9.39 8.07
C ARG A 128 -21.50 10.29 9.27
N THR A 129 -20.28 10.76 9.48
CA THR A 129 -19.95 11.64 10.61
C THR A 129 -20.39 13.07 10.38
N SER A 130 -20.16 13.93 11.38
CA SER A 130 -20.38 15.37 11.27
C SER A 130 -19.58 15.97 10.10
N ARG A 131 -20.13 17.01 9.47
CA ARG A 131 -19.44 17.82 8.46
C ARG A 131 -18.19 18.53 8.97
N GLN A 132 -18.02 18.63 10.29
CA GLN A 132 -16.79 19.15 10.90
C GLN A 132 -15.64 18.16 10.77
N HIS A 133 -15.94 16.86 10.50
CA HIS A 133 -14.95 15.85 10.23
C HIS A 133 -14.53 15.92 8.75
N MET A 134 -13.32 16.40 8.51
CA MET A 134 -12.83 16.70 7.16
C MET A 134 -12.36 15.48 6.38
N GLY A 135 -12.22 14.33 7.04
CA GLY A 135 -11.70 13.09 6.44
C GLY A 135 -10.62 12.43 7.27
N GLY A 136 -9.78 11.65 6.63
CA GLY A 136 -8.70 10.95 7.32
C GLY A 136 -7.69 10.29 6.39
N CYS A 137 -6.59 9.86 6.97
CA CYS A 137 -5.57 9.06 6.32
C CYS A 137 -5.68 7.61 6.76
N LEU A 138 -5.64 6.70 5.80
CA LEU A 138 -5.64 5.28 6.09
C LEU A 138 -4.32 4.85 6.73
N TRP A 139 -4.39 4.18 7.83
CA TRP A 139 -3.30 3.43 8.42
C TRP A 139 -3.52 1.93 8.14
N HIS A 140 -2.93 1.37 7.07
CA HIS A 140 -1.96 2.00 6.16
C HIS A 140 -2.11 1.52 4.70
N SER A 141 -1.32 2.11 3.80
CA SER A 141 -1.39 1.79 2.37
C SER A 141 -0.65 0.50 2.00
N PHE A 142 0.48 0.20 2.65
CA PHE A 142 1.35 -0.92 2.31
C PHE A 142 1.63 -1.81 3.52
N ASP A 143 1.71 -3.12 3.30
CA ASP A 143 2.29 -4.00 4.31
C ASP A 143 3.73 -3.58 4.60
N HIS A 144 4.13 -3.59 5.86
CA HIS A 144 5.48 -3.18 6.25
C HIS A 144 5.97 -3.91 7.49
N GLN A 145 7.29 -3.90 7.69
CA GLN A 145 7.93 -4.44 8.88
C GLN A 145 8.16 -3.34 9.90
N ARG A 146 7.65 -3.49 11.11
CA ARG A 146 7.81 -2.52 12.20
C ARG A 146 9.01 -2.77 13.12
N GLY A 147 9.68 -3.90 12.98
CA GLY A 147 10.92 -4.20 13.66
C GLY A 147 10.79 -4.83 15.06
N TYR A 148 9.62 -4.82 15.69
CA TYR A 148 9.42 -5.41 17.02
C TYR A 148 8.59 -6.71 17.01
N HIS A 149 8.14 -7.16 15.85
CA HIS A 149 7.44 -8.43 15.68
C HIS A 149 8.05 -9.18 14.49
N PRO A 150 8.18 -10.52 14.57
CA PRO A 150 8.76 -11.32 13.48
C PRO A 150 7.94 -11.27 12.19
N ASP A 151 6.61 -11.16 12.30
CA ASP A 151 5.73 -11.04 11.13
C ASP A 151 5.62 -9.59 10.69
N PRO A 152 5.56 -9.34 9.37
CA PRO A 152 5.17 -8.06 8.83
C PRO A 152 3.75 -7.68 9.25
N PHE A 153 3.50 -6.40 9.25
CA PHE A 153 2.21 -5.83 9.51
C PHE A 153 1.38 -5.84 8.23
N TYR A 154 0.33 -6.66 8.19
CA TYR A 154 -0.42 -6.96 6.96
C TYR A 154 -1.68 -6.11 6.74
N GLY A 155 -1.78 -4.96 7.37
CA GLY A 155 -2.93 -4.04 7.25
C GLY A 155 -2.98 -3.23 5.96
N GLY A 156 -1.96 -3.30 5.11
CA GLY A 156 -1.93 -2.58 3.84
C GLY A 156 -3.05 -2.98 2.88
N ILE A 157 -3.50 -2.04 2.08
CA ILE A 157 -4.37 -2.32 0.92
C ILE A 157 -3.57 -2.88 -0.27
N MET A 158 -2.27 -2.75 -0.20
CA MET A 158 -1.27 -3.38 -1.06
C MET A 158 -0.23 -4.12 -0.22
N ASP A 159 0.40 -5.12 -0.77
CA ASP A 159 1.54 -5.76 -0.09
C ASP A 159 2.78 -4.86 -0.11
N ALA A 160 3.87 -5.28 0.55
CA ALA A 160 5.12 -4.51 0.63
C ALA A 160 5.79 -4.25 -0.73
N PHE A 161 5.38 -4.96 -1.77
CA PHE A 161 5.84 -4.81 -3.14
C PHE A 161 4.82 -4.09 -4.04
N ARG A 162 3.88 -3.33 -3.44
CA ARG A 162 2.82 -2.57 -4.11
C ARG A 162 1.84 -3.41 -4.94
N GLN A 163 1.78 -4.73 -4.71
CA GLN A 163 0.78 -5.55 -5.36
C GLN A 163 -0.57 -5.40 -4.67
N PRO A 164 -1.64 -5.09 -5.42
CA PRO A 164 -2.92 -4.78 -4.83
C PRO A 164 -3.56 -6.00 -4.16
N LYS A 165 -4.20 -5.77 -3.03
CA LYS A 165 -5.21 -6.63 -2.41
C LYS A 165 -6.59 -6.22 -2.92
N LEU A 166 -7.64 -6.95 -2.55
CA LEU A 166 -9.00 -6.59 -3.00
C LEU A 166 -9.48 -5.26 -2.43
N SER A 167 -9.01 -4.88 -1.24
CA SER A 167 -9.26 -3.58 -0.62
C SER A 167 -8.74 -2.40 -1.47
N TYR A 168 -7.64 -2.56 -2.21
CA TYR A 168 -7.18 -1.52 -3.13
C TYR A 168 -8.25 -1.14 -4.16
N TYR A 169 -8.88 -2.13 -4.77
CA TYR A 169 -9.93 -1.87 -5.78
C TYR A 169 -11.20 -1.30 -5.16
N MET A 170 -11.50 -1.67 -3.91
CA MET A 170 -12.57 -1.03 -3.15
C MET A 170 -12.31 0.46 -2.96
N PHE A 171 -11.09 0.86 -2.59
CA PHE A 171 -10.71 2.27 -2.48
C PHE A 171 -10.74 2.99 -3.83
N CYS A 172 -10.23 2.36 -4.90
CA CYS A 172 -10.31 2.93 -6.24
C CYS A 172 -11.74 3.24 -6.67
N SER A 173 -12.71 2.42 -6.29
CA SER A 173 -14.12 2.65 -6.60
C SER A 173 -14.75 3.84 -5.87
N GLN A 174 -14.06 4.43 -4.90
CA GLN A 174 -14.56 5.61 -4.18
C GLN A 174 -14.18 6.93 -4.87
N ARG A 175 -13.38 6.88 -5.93
CA ARG A 175 -13.02 8.06 -6.73
C ARG A 175 -14.19 8.50 -7.60
N PRO A 176 -14.28 9.81 -7.96
CA PRO A 176 -15.21 10.28 -8.98
C PRO A 176 -15.05 9.49 -10.29
N ALA A 177 -16.17 9.22 -10.96
CA ALA A 177 -16.15 8.54 -12.24
C ALA A 177 -15.79 9.48 -13.41
N GLU A 178 -15.89 10.79 -13.23
CA GLU A 178 -15.48 11.78 -14.23
C GLU A 178 -13.94 11.79 -14.35
N PRO A 179 -13.41 11.54 -15.57
CA PRO A 179 -11.97 11.54 -15.79
C PRO A 179 -11.36 12.92 -15.55
N ASN A 180 -10.34 13.00 -14.72
CA ASN A 180 -9.53 14.19 -14.56
C ASN A 180 -8.18 14.02 -15.28
N LYS A 181 -7.97 14.75 -16.35
CA LYS A 181 -6.76 14.69 -17.19
C LYS A 181 -5.51 15.29 -16.53
N GLU A 182 -5.67 16.06 -15.46
CA GLU A 182 -4.57 16.66 -14.70
C GLU A 182 -3.94 15.65 -13.72
N LEU A 183 -4.63 14.55 -13.42
CA LEU A 183 -4.12 13.51 -12.56
C LEU A 183 -3.26 12.50 -13.36
N ILE A 184 -2.08 12.23 -12.86
CA ILE A 184 -1.16 11.23 -13.43
C ILE A 184 -1.68 9.80 -13.17
N ALA A 185 -2.31 9.59 -12.01
CA ALA A 185 -2.87 8.29 -11.63
C ALA A 185 -4.12 7.94 -12.44
N ASP A 186 -4.33 6.66 -12.68
CA ASP A 186 -5.55 6.16 -13.29
C ASP A 186 -6.79 6.65 -12.54
N ASN A 187 -7.71 7.23 -13.27
CA ASN A 187 -8.94 7.80 -12.75
C ASN A 187 -10.06 7.67 -13.81
N GLY A 188 -11.28 8.02 -13.41
CA GLY A 188 -12.46 7.87 -14.27
C GLY A 188 -13.26 6.62 -13.93
N PRO A 189 -14.14 6.17 -14.86
CA PRO A 189 -15.02 5.03 -14.61
C PRO A 189 -14.23 3.75 -14.41
N MET A 190 -14.58 2.98 -13.36
CA MET A 190 -13.93 1.71 -13.07
C MET A 190 -14.92 0.66 -12.61
N ILE A 191 -14.58 -0.60 -12.87
CA ILE A 191 -15.29 -1.77 -12.39
C ILE A 191 -14.30 -2.93 -12.15
N TYR A 192 -14.46 -3.64 -11.05
CA TYR A 192 -13.62 -4.78 -10.71
C TYR A 192 -14.43 -5.91 -10.09
N ILE A 193 -14.32 -7.11 -10.65
CA ILE A 193 -14.90 -8.34 -10.10
C ILE A 193 -13.93 -8.91 -9.08
N ALA A 194 -14.32 -8.92 -7.82
CA ALA A 194 -13.57 -9.52 -6.73
C ALA A 194 -13.99 -10.99 -6.53
N ASN A 195 -13.83 -11.79 -7.59
CA ASN A 195 -14.03 -13.24 -7.61
C ASN A 195 -13.08 -13.83 -8.65
N ALA A 196 -12.15 -14.67 -8.21
CA ALA A 196 -11.11 -15.25 -9.07
C ALA A 196 -11.55 -16.55 -9.79
N MET A 197 -12.81 -16.95 -9.63
CA MET A 197 -13.38 -18.18 -10.19
C MET A 197 -12.53 -19.42 -9.86
N THR A 198 -12.03 -19.50 -8.62
CA THR A 198 -11.27 -20.64 -8.11
C THR A 198 -12.19 -21.62 -7.36
N PRO A 199 -11.72 -22.84 -7.04
CA PRO A 199 -12.48 -23.76 -6.19
C PRO A 199 -12.79 -23.23 -4.78
N PHE A 200 -12.07 -22.20 -4.32
CA PHE A 200 -12.26 -21.55 -3.02
C PHE A 200 -12.97 -20.20 -3.11
N SER A 201 -13.28 -19.75 -4.32
CA SER A 201 -14.05 -18.50 -4.50
C SER A 201 -15.45 -18.64 -3.94
N PRO A 202 -15.98 -17.61 -3.27
CA PRO A 202 -17.35 -17.64 -2.76
C PRO A 202 -18.37 -17.70 -3.90
N LYS A 203 -19.54 -18.24 -3.61
CA LYS A 203 -20.67 -18.22 -4.54
C LYS A 203 -21.20 -16.81 -4.79
N ASP A 204 -21.14 -15.97 -3.78
CA ASP A 204 -21.46 -14.56 -3.89
C ASP A 204 -20.35 -13.85 -4.67
N VAL A 205 -20.73 -13.01 -5.61
CA VAL A 205 -19.78 -12.25 -6.42
C VAL A 205 -19.78 -10.80 -5.98
N THR A 206 -18.64 -10.36 -5.46
CA THR A 206 -18.44 -8.97 -5.03
C THR A 206 -17.86 -8.16 -6.19
N ILE A 207 -18.37 -6.96 -6.38
CA ILE A 207 -17.91 -6.00 -7.40
C ILE A 207 -17.67 -4.64 -6.75
N TYR A 208 -16.58 -4.00 -7.15
CA TYR A 208 -16.26 -2.62 -6.83
C TYR A 208 -16.41 -1.77 -8.08
N SER A 209 -17.19 -0.71 -8.02
CA SER A 209 -17.42 0.18 -9.16
C SER A 209 -17.86 1.57 -8.69
N ASN A 210 -17.44 2.60 -9.42
CA ASN A 210 -17.93 3.97 -9.26
C ASN A 210 -18.99 4.36 -10.31
N CYS A 211 -19.43 3.42 -11.13
CA CYS A 211 -20.48 3.64 -12.13
C CYS A 211 -21.88 3.67 -11.50
N ASP A 212 -22.85 4.27 -12.20
CA ASP A 212 -24.23 4.42 -11.72
C ASP A 212 -25.01 3.12 -11.78
N GLU A 213 -24.70 2.28 -12.75
CA GLU A 213 -25.29 0.96 -12.92
C GLU A 213 -24.19 -0.08 -13.13
N VAL A 214 -24.37 -1.26 -12.58
CA VAL A 214 -23.51 -2.42 -12.79
C VAL A 214 -24.34 -3.60 -13.27
N ARG A 215 -23.93 -4.18 -14.40
CA ARG A 215 -24.49 -5.41 -14.95
C ARG A 215 -23.46 -6.52 -14.85
N LEU A 216 -23.83 -7.61 -14.21
CA LEU A 216 -23.01 -8.81 -14.09
C LEU A 216 -23.65 -9.94 -14.90
N THR A 217 -22.91 -10.51 -15.84
CA THR A 217 -23.28 -11.70 -16.60
C THR A 217 -22.45 -12.89 -16.13
N TYR A 218 -23.11 -13.97 -15.75
CA TYR A 218 -22.48 -15.25 -15.55
C TYR A 218 -22.85 -16.20 -16.71
N CYS A 219 -21.87 -16.86 -17.28
CA CYS A 219 -22.03 -17.74 -18.45
C CYS A 219 -23.06 -18.85 -18.26
N LYS A 220 -23.41 -19.25 -17.05
CA LYS A 220 -24.40 -20.29 -16.77
C LYS A 220 -25.79 -19.81 -17.18
N GLY A 221 -26.19 -20.18 -18.39
CA GLY A 221 -27.50 -19.80 -18.93
C GLY A 221 -27.62 -18.33 -19.35
N GLY A 222 -26.52 -17.59 -19.41
CA GLY A 222 -26.53 -16.16 -19.74
C GLY A 222 -27.30 -15.29 -18.73
N LYS A 223 -27.40 -15.73 -17.47
CA LYS A 223 -28.13 -15.00 -16.44
C LYS A 223 -27.43 -13.69 -16.13
N GLU A 224 -28.19 -12.61 -16.21
CA GLU A 224 -27.76 -11.26 -15.89
C GLU A 224 -28.30 -10.84 -14.50
N TYR A 225 -27.48 -10.05 -13.83
CA TYR A 225 -27.79 -9.43 -12.52
C TYR A 225 -27.52 -7.95 -12.66
N THR A 226 -28.43 -7.11 -12.22
CA THR A 226 -28.30 -5.66 -12.33
C THR A 226 -28.32 -5.00 -10.95
N TYR A 227 -27.48 -4.00 -10.75
CA TYR A 227 -27.44 -3.12 -9.60
C TYR A 227 -27.50 -1.68 -10.06
N HIS A 228 -28.36 -0.89 -9.46
CA HIS A 228 -28.43 0.56 -9.63
C HIS A 228 -27.94 1.24 -8.36
N LYS A 229 -27.04 2.20 -8.50
CA LYS A 229 -26.56 2.99 -7.38
C LYS A 229 -27.71 3.81 -6.82
N PRO A 230 -28.00 3.69 -5.53
CA PRO A 230 -29.07 4.48 -4.91
C PRO A 230 -28.80 5.97 -5.02
N ALA A 231 -29.82 6.72 -5.40
CA ALA A 231 -29.77 8.16 -5.33
C ALA A 231 -29.89 8.61 -3.86
N ASN A 232 -28.97 9.42 -3.38
CA ASN A 232 -28.99 10.06 -2.05
C ASN A 232 -28.72 9.13 -0.83
N GLU A 233 -27.95 8.08 -0.95
CA GLU A 233 -27.43 7.42 0.25
C GLU A 233 -26.38 8.30 0.96
N SER A 234 -26.60 8.51 2.27
CA SER A 234 -25.53 9.02 3.14
C SER A 234 -24.56 7.87 3.41
N GLY A 235 -23.26 8.09 3.23
CA GLY A 235 -22.23 7.09 3.43
C GLY A 235 -21.17 7.11 2.33
N MET A 236 -20.50 5.97 2.15
CA MET A 236 -19.44 5.89 1.13
C MET A 236 -19.99 6.15 -0.28
N PRO A 237 -19.23 6.86 -1.14
CA PRO A 237 -19.70 7.28 -2.48
C PRO A 237 -20.11 6.11 -3.39
N SER A 238 -19.42 4.97 -3.25
CA SER A 238 -19.69 3.79 -4.06
C SER A 238 -19.77 2.56 -3.16
N PRO A 239 -20.98 2.14 -2.78
CA PRO A 239 -21.19 0.98 -1.93
C PRO A 239 -20.61 -0.30 -2.55
N VAL A 240 -20.17 -1.23 -1.69
CA VAL A 240 -19.75 -2.56 -2.11
C VAL A 240 -20.94 -3.33 -2.66
N ILE A 241 -20.84 -3.79 -3.91
CA ILE A 241 -21.92 -4.52 -4.58
C ILE A 241 -21.67 -6.01 -4.39
N THR A 242 -22.69 -6.74 -3.93
CA THR A 242 -22.60 -8.19 -3.78
C THR A 242 -23.83 -8.86 -4.41
N PHE A 243 -23.60 -9.60 -5.48
CA PHE A 243 -24.62 -10.45 -6.11
C PHE A 243 -24.62 -11.83 -5.46
N LYS A 244 -25.74 -12.23 -4.92
CA LYS A 244 -25.88 -13.47 -4.17
C LYS A 244 -26.03 -14.69 -5.05
N ASP A 245 -25.40 -15.82 -4.66
CA ASP A 245 -25.57 -17.15 -5.28
C ASP A 245 -25.32 -17.19 -6.81
N VAL A 246 -24.29 -16.45 -7.27
CA VAL A 246 -23.98 -16.35 -8.71
C VAL A 246 -23.03 -17.45 -9.17
N PHE A 247 -21.85 -17.54 -8.55
CA PHE A 247 -20.77 -18.43 -8.98
C PHE A 247 -21.02 -19.88 -8.56
N ASP A 248 -20.87 -20.80 -9.48
CA ASP A 248 -21.06 -22.24 -9.28
C ASP A 248 -19.83 -23.03 -9.77
N VAL A 249 -18.94 -23.34 -8.85
CA VAL A 249 -17.72 -24.11 -9.14
C VAL A 249 -18.01 -25.50 -9.74
N MET A 250 -19.16 -26.10 -9.44
CA MET A 250 -19.52 -27.40 -9.99
C MET A 250 -19.94 -27.28 -11.47
N TYR A 251 -20.51 -26.17 -11.87
CA TYR A 251 -20.78 -25.86 -13.26
C TYR A 251 -19.47 -25.67 -14.04
N ASP A 252 -18.53 -24.89 -13.51
CA ASP A 252 -17.20 -24.74 -14.11
C ASP A 252 -16.45 -26.06 -14.24
N LYS A 253 -16.52 -26.91 -13.23
CA LYS A 253 -15.94 -28.25 -13.27
C LYS A 253 -16.58 -29.12 -14.36
N LYS A 254 -17.88 -28.98 -14.59
CA LYS A 254 -18.61 -29.66 -15.67
C LYS A 254 -18.11 -29.17 -17.03
N LEU A 255 -18.01 -27.87 -17.26
CA LEU A 255 -17.47 -27.27 -18.47
C LEU A 255 -16.03 -27.72 -18.74
N SER A 256 -15.20 -27.75 -17.70
CA SER A 256 -13.82 -28.25 -17.77
C SER A 256 -13.74 -29.70 -18.26
N ARG A 257 -14.57 -30.59 -17.71
CA ARG A 257 -14.65 -31.99 -18.16
C ARG A 257 -15.11 -32.13 -19.59
N GLN A 258 -15.96 -31.22 -20.08
CA GLN A 258 -16.45 -31.17 -21.45
C GLN A 258 -15.48 -30.46 -22.42
N LYS A 259 -14.30 -30.03 -21.97
CA LYS A 259 -13.35 -29.23 -22.73
C LYS A 259 -13.92 -27.89 -23.21
N LYS A 260 -14.91 -27.33 -22.50
CA LYS A 260 -15.59 -26.05 -22.75
C LYS A 260 -15.23 -24.97 -21.74
N GLN A 261 -14.00 -24.98 -21.20
CA GLN A 261 -13.59 -23.98 -20.22
C GLN A 261 -13.63 -22.54 -20.76
N ALA A 262 -13.43 -22.36 -22.08
CA ALA A 262 -13.51 -21.05 -22.71
C ALA A 262 -14.92 -20.40 -22.59
N ASP A 263 -15.94 -21.23 -22.36
CA ASP A 263 -17.31 -20.77 -22.19
C ASP A 263 -17.63 -20.35 -20.74
N SER A 264 -16.68 -20.54 -19.80
CA SER A 264 -16.83 -20.15 -18.40
C SER A 264 -16.25 -18.77 -18.16
N TYR A 265 -17.08 -17.83 -17.70
CA TYR A 265 -16.66 -16.47 -17.37
C TYR A 265 -17.67 -15.76 -16.48
N LEU A 266 -17.17 -14.74 -15.78
CA LEU A 266 -17.92 -13.62 -15.23
C LEU A 266 -17.56 -12.37 -16.04
N LEU A 267 -18.55 -11.61 -16.46
CA LEU A 267 -18.38 -10.32 -17.14
C LEU A 267 -19.17 -9.26 -16.38
N ALA A 268 -18.48 -8.24 -15.91
CA ALA A 268 -19.10 -7.08 -15.32
C ALA A 268 -18.96 -5.87 -16.26
N GLU A 269 -20.05 -5.14 -16.42
CA GLU A 269 -20.14 -3.91 -17.20
C GLU A 269 -20.63 -2.79 -16.29
N GLY A 270 -19.87 -1.70 -16.24
CA GLY A 270 -20.24 -0.47 -15.56
C GLY A 270 -20.86 0.50 -16.56
N LEU A 271 -22.04 1.03 -16.21
CA LEU A 271 -22.78 1.93 -17.08
C LEU A 271 -22.93 3.31 -16.44
N MET A 272 -22.83 4.33 -17.29
CA MET A 272 -23.17 5.71 -16.97
C MET A 272 -24.06 6.24 -18.08
N ASP A 273 -25.17 6.90 -17.74
CA ASP A 273 -26.18 7.35 -18.69
C ASP A 273 -26.63 6.25 -19.68
N GLY A 274 -26.75 5.01 -19.18
CA GLY A 274 -27.14 3.83 -19.96
C GLY A 274 -26.07 3.32 -20.95
N LYS A 275 -24.87 3.88 -20.96
CA LYS A 275 -23.75 3.45 -21.83
C LYS A 275 -22.71 2.70 -21.03
N VAL A 276 -22.20 1.60 -21.57
CA VAL A 276 -21.08 0.86 -20.98
C VAL A 276 -19.82 1.71 -21.10
N VAL A 277 -19.21 2.04 -19.95
CA VAL A 277 -18.00 2.88 -19.83
C VAL A 277 -16.81 2.14 -19.24
N ALA A 278 -17.06 1.02 -18.56
CA ALA A 278 -16.01 0.17 -18.00
C ALA A 278 -16.43 -1.31 -18.08
N THR A 279 -15.47 -2.20 -18.26
CA THR A 279 -15.71 -3.65 -18.29
C THR A 279 -14.61 -4.40 -17.56
N HIS A 280 -14.99 -5.47 -16.86
CA HIS A 280 -14.03 -6.43 -16.31
C HIS A 280 -14.53 -7.85 -16.52
N LYS A 281 -13.64 -8.72 -17.03
CA LYS A 281 -13.94 -10.12 -17.30
C LYS A 281 -13.00 -11.02 -16.54
N VAL A 282 -13.54 -12.02 -15.87
CA VAL A 282 -12.78 -13.07 -15.19
C VAL A 282 -13.12 -14.42 -15.80
N THR A 283 -12.09 -15.24 -15.98
CA THR A 283 -12.22 -16.61 -16.48
C THR A 283 -11.44 -17.56 -15.59
N PRO A 284 -11.90 -18.81 -15.38
CA PRO A 284 -11.14 -19.79 -14.61
C PRO A 284 -9.79 -20.07 -15.27
N THR A 285 -8.72 -20.12 -14.50
CA THR A 285 -7.39 -20.43 -15.03
C THR A 285 -7.25 -21.90 -15.34
N ARG A 286 -6.55 -22.18 -16.44
CA ARG A 286 -6.18 -23.52 -16.88
C ARG A 286 -4.86 -23.98 -16.24
N ARG A 287 -4.24 -25.01 -16.85
CA ARG A 287 -2.92 -25.49 -16.44
C ARG A 287 -1.89 -24.38 -16.63
N PRO A 288 -0.98 -24.18 -15.67
CA PRO A 288 0.16 -23.29 -15.87
C PRO A 288 0.98 -23.67 -17.10
N SER A 289 1.34 -22.72 -17.94
CA SER A 289 2.09 -22.94 -19.17
C SER A 289 3.23 -21.96 -19.41
N LYS A 290 3.14 -20.76 -18.86
CA LYS A 290 4.15 -19.71 -19.01
C LYS A 290 4.22 -18.81 -17.80
N LEU A 291 5.33 -18.09 -17.67
CA LEU A 291 5.43 -16.91 -16.81
C LEU A 291 5.07 -15.67 -17.63
N LEU A 292 4.50 -14.69 -16.93
CA LEU A 292 4.44 -13.30 -17.35
C LEU A 292 5.44 -12.52 -16.51
N LEU A 293 6.05 -11.49 -17.06
CA LEU A 293 7.03 -10.66 -16.36
C LEU A 293 6.84 -9.20 -16.77
N TRP A 294 6.68 -8.30 -15.79
CA TRP A 294 6.50 -6.87 -16.04
C TRP A 294 7.05 -6.04 -14.87
N ALA A 295 7.33 -4.76 -15.12
CA ALA A 295 7.60 -3.79 -14.08
C ALA A 295 6.29 -3.21 -13.53
N ASP A 296 6.25 -2.84 -12.26
CA ASP A 296 5.09 -2.21 -11.61
C ASP A 296 4.77 -0.81 -12.17
N ASP A 297 5.71 -0.18 -12.84
CA ASP A 297 5.52 1.02 -13.64
C ASP A 297 5.93 0.77 -15.09
N GLU A 298 4.95 0.65 -15.99
CA GLU A 298 5.18 0.42 -17.41
C GLU A 298 5.85 1.60 -18.13
N LYS A 299 5.82 2.80 -17.53
CA LYS A 299 6.41 4.03 -18.07
C LYS A 299 7.72 4.38 -17.40
N ILE A 300 8.28 3.47 -16.62
CA ILE A 300 9.48 3.75 -15.85
C ILE A 300 10.66 4.17 -16.74
N GLN A 301 11.27 5.27 -16.38
CA GLN A 301 12.54 5.72 -16.90
C GLN A 301 13.58 5.65 -15.78
N MET A 302 14.14 4.46 -15.57
CA MET A 302 15.15 4.26 -14.54
C MET A 302 16.38 5.11 -14.80
N LYS A 303 16.83 5.82 -13.78
CA LYS A 303 18.10 6.56 -13.83
C LYS A 303 19.24 5.68 -13.37
N ALA A 304 20.38 5.77 -14.07
CA ALA A 304 21.61 5.09 -13.69
C ALA A 304 22.32 5.90 -12.59
N ASP A 305 21.73 5.97 -11.40
CA ASP A 305 22.27 6.71 -10.25
C ASP A 305 22.71 5.79 -9.09
N GLY A 306 22.58 4.47 -9.28
CA GLY A 306 22.91 3.46 -8.25
C GLY A 306 21.89 3.32 -7.15
N SER A 307 20.76 4.07 -7.18
CA SER A 307 19.73 4.07 -6.14
C SER A 307 18.32 3.85 -6.66
N ASP A 308 18.08 4.12 -7.95
CA ASP A 308 16.74 3.99 -8.53
C ASP A 308 16.29 2.52 -8.56
N ILE A 309 15.08 2.27 -8.07
CA ILE A 309 14.54 0.92 -7.83
C ILE A 309 13.18 0.77 -8.49
N VAL A 310 12.97 -0.39 -9.10
CA VAL A 310 11.67 -0.82 -9.63
C VAL A 310 11.30 -2.18 -9.08
N THR A 311 10.00 -2.40 -8.86
CA THR A 311 9.46 -3.73 -8.59
C THR A 311 9.20 -4.46 -9.90
N VAL A 312 9.82 -5.62 -10.09
CA VAL A 312 9.52 -6.52 -11.19
C VAL A 312 8.68 -7.69 -10.68
N ILE A 313 7.60 -7.99 -11.36
CA ILE A 313 6.61 -8.98 -10.94
C ILE A 313 6.57 -10.11 -11.95
N ALA A 314 6.81 -11.33 -11.48
CA ALA A 314 6.57 -12.55 -12.23
C ALA A 314 5.21 -13.14 -11.84
N ALA A 315 4.43 -13.61 -12.83
CA ALA A 315 3.19 -14.32 -12.58
C ALA A 315 3.16 -15.67 -13.28
N ILE A 316 2.63 -16.66 -12.59
CA ILE A 316 2.32 -17.97 -13.20
C ILE A 316 1.01 -17.85 -13.98
N ALA A 317 1.02 -18.12 -15.27
CA ALA A 317 -0.13 -17.97 -16.12
C ALA A 317 -0.42 -19.24 -16.96
N ASP A 318 -1.67 -19.34 -17.40
CA ASP A 318 -2.07 -20.32 -18.42
C ASP A 318 -1.72 -19.84 -19.85
N GLU A 319 -2.08 -20.64 -20.83
CA GLU A 319 -1.83 -20.32 -22.26
C GLU A 319 -2.49 -19.00 -22.71
N ASN A 320 -3.62 -18.63 -22.10
CA ASN A 320 -4.38 -17.42 -22.40
C ASN A 320 -3.88 -16.18 -21.62
N GLY A 321 -2.90 -16.35 -20.72
CA GLY A 321 -2.38 -15.28 -19.87
C GLY A 321 -3.16 -15.07 -18.57
N ASN A 322 -4.13 -15.93 -18.24
CA ASN A 322 -4.84 -15.84 -16.96
C ASN A 322 -3.93 -16.29 -15.82
N ILE A 323 -3.78 -15.46 -14.80
CA ILE A 323 -2.90 -15.72 -13.67
C ILE A 323 -3.45 -16.85 -12.81
N LYS A 324 -2.65 -17.87 -12.57
CA LYS A 324 -2.96 -19.02 -11.71
C LYS A 324 -2.83 -18.62 -10.23
N ARG A 325 -3.94 -18.22 -9.62
CA ARG A 325 -3.97 -17.71 -8.24
C ARG A 325 -3.58 -18.76 -7.20
N LEU A 326 -4.02 -19.99 -7.39
CA LEU A 326 -3.74 -21.10 -6.48
C LEU A 326 -2.60 -21.95 -7.03
N ASN A 327 -1.38 -21.63 -6.67
CA ASN A 327 -0.19 -22.44 -6.93
C ASN A 327 0.85 -22.18 -5.83
N ASN A 328 1.82 -23.09 -5.70
CA ASN A 328 2.88 -23.06 -4.71
C ASN A 328 4.28 -23.15 -5.35
N TYR A 329 4.41 -22.63 -6.58
CA TYR A 329 5.72 -22.59 -7.23
C TYR A 329 6.62 -21.56 -6.55
N GLU A 330 7.93 -21.79 -6.74
CA GLU A 330 8.97 -20.82 -6.45
C GLU A 330 9.55 -20.30 -7.76
N VAL A 331 9.73 -19.00 -7.85
CA VAL A 331 10.31 -18.32 -9.01
C VAL A 331 11.72 -17.89 -8.69
N LYS A 332 12.66 -18.28 -9.55
CA LYS A 332 14.04 -17.77 -9.56
C LYS A 332 14.14 -16.62 -10.55
N PHE A 333 14.74 -15.53 -10.10
CA PHE A 333 15.10 -14.39 -10.93
C PHE A 333 16.59 -14.39 -11.20
N GLU A 334 16.94 -14.12 -12.45
CA GLU A 334 18.31 -13.94 -12.93
C GLU A 334 18.41 -12.57 -13.59
N ILE A 335 19.55 -11.90 -13.47
CA ILE A 335 19.76 -10.55 -13.98
C ILE A 335 21.09 -10.46 -14.72
N GLU A 336 21.10 -9.72 -15.83
CA GLU A 336 22.26 -9.38 -16.63
C GLU A 336 22.24 -7.87 -16.96
N GLY A 337 23.41 -7.28 -17.19
CA GLY A 337 23.53 -5.88 -17.61
C GLY A 337 23.64 -4.90 -16.43
N GLN A 338 23.05 -3.70 -16.59
CA GLN A 338 23.29 -2.56 -15.70
C GLN A 338 22.29 -2.48 -14.54
N GLY A 339 22.06 -3.61 -13.86
CA GLY A 339 21.19 -3.71 -12.71
C GLY A 339 21.61 -4.75 -11.69
N GLN A 340 21.01 -4.69 -10.50
CA GLN A 340 21.24 -5.62 -9.40
C GLN A 340 19.90 -6.06 -8.81
N LEU A 341 19.79 -7.35 -8.49
CA LEU A 341 18.66 -7.84 -7.68
C LEU A 341 18.89 -7.43 -6.22
N VAL A 342 17.86 -6.81 -5.64
CA VAL A 342 17.80 -6.60 -4.18
C VAL A 342 17.13 -7.84 -3.56
N ALA A 343 17.79 -8.99 -3.74
CA ALA A 343 17.32 -10.29 -3.29
C ALA A 343 18.48 -11.31 -3.38
N ASN A 344 18.48 -12.29 -2.50
CA ASN A 344 19.48 -13.36 -2.52
C ASN A 344 18.95 -14.67 -1.89
N GLU A 345 19.74 -15.74 -1.98
CA GLU A 345 19.42 -17.05 -1.43
C GLU A 345 19.50 -17.07 0.11
N GLU A 346 20.43 -16.32 0.69
CA GLU A 346 20.65 -16.27 2.14
C GLU A 346 19.45 -15.71 2.91
N THR A 347 18.74 -14.76 2.31
CA THR A 347 17.52 -14.17 2.89
C THR A 347 16.23 -14.83 2.39
N PHE A 348 16.33 -15.90 1.62
CA PHE A 348 15.18 -16.62 1.02
C PHE A 348 14.28 -15.71 0.17
N THR A 349 14.84 -14.68 -0.44
CA THR A 349 14.12 -13.73 -1.28
C THR A 349 14.31 -14.00 -2.77
N ASN A 350 15.25 -14.88 -3.14
CA ASN A 350 15.41 -15.42 -4.47
C ASN A 350 16.09 -16.81 -4.41
N PRO A 351 15.41 -17.90 -4.71
CA PRO A 351 14.06 -18.02 -5.25
C PRO A 351 12.96 -17.52 -4.32
N ARG A 352 11.85 -17.07 -4.89
CA ARG A 352 10.74 -16.51 -4.14
C ARG A 352 9.46 -17.31 -4.29
N PRO A 353 8.77 -17.63 -3.19
CA PRO A 353 7.47 -18.29 -3.24
C PRO A 353 6.44 -17.42 -3.97
N VAL A 354 5.60 -18.05 -4.77
CA VAL A 354 4.46 -17.39 -5.41
C VAL A 354 3.34 -17.20 -4.40
N LEU A 355 2.90 -15.97 -4.21
CA LEU A 355 1.77 -15.60 -3.36
C LEU A 355 0.64 -15.05 -4.24
N TRP A 356 -0.52 -15.69 -4.19
CA TRP A 356 -1.69 -15.31 -4.97
C TRP A 356 -1.37 -15.16 -6.48
N GLY A 357 -0.57 -16.09 -6.99
CA GLY A 357 -0.22 -16.20 -8.41
C GLY A 357 0.96 -15.37 -8.88
N THR A 358 1.59 -14.56 -8.02
CA THR A 358 2.71 -13.69 -8.38
C THR A 358 3.88 -13.79 -7.41
N ALA A 359 5.06 -13.46 -7.89
CA ALA A 359 6.29 -13.33 -7.12
C ALA A 359 6.99 -12.03 -7.52
N PRO A 360 7.18 -11.06 -6.62
CA PRO A 360 7.88 -9.81 -6.88
C PRO A 360 9.37 -9.93 -6.57
N VAL A 361 10.16 -9.08 -7.24
CA VAL A 361 11.57 -8.82 -6.89
C VAL A 361 11.87 -7.33 -7.08
N LEU A 362 12.75 -6.77 -6.27
CA LEU A 362 13.26 -5.42 -6.44
C LEU A 362 14.51 -5.45 -7.32
N VAL A 363 14.55 -4.55 -8.29
CA VAL A 363 15.68 -4.35 -9.20
C VAL A 363 16.18 -2.93 -9.04
N ARG A 364 17.47 -2.79 -8.75
CA ARG A 364 18.16 -1.51 -8.58
C ARG A 364 19.06 -1.25 -9.77
N SER A 365 19.12 -0.01 -10.26
CA SER A 365 20.07 0.41 -11.29
C SER A 365 21.52 0.42 -10.77
N THR A 366 22.48 0.27 -11.68
CA THR A 366 23.89 0.65 -11.43
C THR A 366 24.09 2.14 -11.74
N THR A 367 25.33 2.63 -11.60
CA THR A 367 25.71 3.99 -11.97
C THR A 367 26.04 4.13 -13.47
N THR A 368 26.03 3.04 -14.21
CA THR A 368 26.28 3.00 -15.66
C THR A 368 24.99 2.87 -16.44
N PRO A 369 24.68 3.79 -17.35
CA PRO A 369 23.50 3.67 -18.23
C PRO A 369 23.62 2.45 -19.16
N GLY A 370 22.48 1.83 -19.45
CA GLY A 370 22.42 0.66 -20.34
C GLY A 370 21.12 -0.10 -20.20
N GLU A 371 21.16 -1.39 -20.46
CA GLU A 371 20.01 -2.28 -20.34
C GLU A 371 20.14 -3.20 -19.11
N ILE A 372 19.02 -3.44 -18.46
CA ILE A 372 18.85 -4.46 -17.43
C ILE A 372 18.01 -5.57 -18.05
N LYS A 373 18.57 -6.75 -18.20
CA LYS A 373 17.83 -7.93 -18.65
C LYS A 373 17.52 -8.81 -17.45
N ILE A 374 16.23 -9.05 -17.22
CA ILE A 374 15.73 -9.88 -16.12
C ILE A 374 15.07 -11.11 -16.73
N ARG A 375 15.41 -12.29 -16.20
CA ARG A 375 14.77 -13.55 -16.54
C ARG A 375 14.12 -14.16 -15.31
N ALA A 376 12.88 -14.61 -15.44
CA ALA A 376 12.16 -15.36 -14.42
C ALA A 376 11.88 -16.78 -14.87
N SER A 377 12.14 -17.76 -14.00
CA SER A 377 11.88 -19.18 -14.24
C SER A 377 11.37 -19.85 -12.97
N VAL A 378 10.59 -20.94 -13.08
CA VAL A 378 10.23 -21.74 -11.91
C VAL A 378 11.38 -22.65 -11.52
N VAL A 379 11.58 -22.83 -10.20
CA VAL A 379 12.64 -23.69 -9.67
C VAL A 379 12.37 -25.15 -10.01
N TRP A 380 11.12 -25.60 -9.82
CA TRP A 380 10.73 -26.97 -10.15
C TRP A 380 10.69 -27.20 -11.66
N GLN A 381 11.38 -28.24 -12.11
CA GLN A 381 11.44 -28.62 -13.53
C GLN A 381 10.73 -29.97 -13.76
N GLY A 382 9.95 -30.04 -14.82
CA GLY A 382 9.23 -31.25 -15.19
C GLY A 382 8.54 -31.11 -16.55
N LYS A 383 7.79 -32.15 -16.95
CA LYS A 383 7.11 -32.20 -18.26
C LYS A 383 6.20 -30.99 -18.56
N HIS A 384 5.72 -30.32 -17.53
CA HIS A 384 4.77 -29.23 -17.64
C HIS A 384 5.30 -27.95 -16.96
N THR A 385 6.61 -27.79 -16.95
CA THR A 385 7.26 -26.56 -16.47
C THR A 385 6.78 -25.37 -17.29
N PRO A 386 6.28 -24.30 -16.65
CA PRO A 386 5.95 -23.07 -17.37
C PRO A 386 7.15 -22.51 -18.10
N VAL A 387 6.93 -21.97 -19.30
CA VAL A 387 7.97 -21.32 -20.09
C VAL A 387 8.46 -20.08 -19.33
N PRO A 388 9.79 -19.90 -19.18
CA PRO A 388 10.35 -18.68 -18.58
C PRO A 388 9.96 -17.41 -19.32
N ALA A 389 10.00 -16.29 -18.62
CA ALA A 389 9.80 -14.96 -19.19
C ALA A 389 11.05 -14.09 -19.05
N GLU A 390 11.22 -13.14 -19.97
CA GLU A 390 12.28 -12.15 -19.95
C GLU A 390 11.71 -10.75 -20.06
N LEU A 391 12.35 -9.80 -19.40
CA LEU A 391 12.04 -8.37 -19.41
C LEU A 391 13.30 -7.57 -19.59
N ILE A 392 13.28 -6.55 -20.42
CA ILE A 392 14.39 -5.61 -20.60
C ILE A 392 13.92 -4.24 -20.13
N ILE A 393 14.68 -3.63 -19.23
CA ILE A 393 14.43 -2.28 -18.70
C ILE A 393 15.62 -1.40 -19.09
N PRO A 394 15.44 -0.33 -19.87
CA PRO A 394 16.49 0.62 -20.16
C PRO A 394 16.77 1.51 -18.96
N THR A 395 18.04 1.87 -18.76
CA THR A 395 18.46 2.89 -17.79
C THR A 395 19.11 4.07 -18.48
N PHE A 396 18.83 5.26 -17.98
CA PHE A 396 19.25 6.53 -18.58
C PHE A 396 20.30 7.23 -17.72
N PRO A 397 21.17 8.07 -18.32
CA PRO A 397 22.15 8.83 -17.56
C PRO A 397 21.50 9.66 -16.46
N SER A 398 22.15 9.73 -15.31
CA SER A 398 21.79 10.65 -14.21
C SER A 398 22.87 11.70 -14.06
N GLU A 399 22.47 12.95 -13.81
CA GLU A 399 23.38 14.05 -13.49
C GLU A 399 23.97 13.91 -12.08
N HIS A 400 23.27 13.17 -11.22
CA HIS A 400 23.67 12.99 -9.82
C HIS A 400 23.63 11.52 -9.45
N THR A 401 24.76 11.00 -9.00
CA THR A 401 24.88 9.68 -8.38
C THR A 401 24.57 9.84 -6.90
N LEU A 402 23.45 9.27 -6.42
CA LEU A 402 23.04 9.37 -5.02
C LEU A 402 23.68 8.30 -4.14
N VAL A 403 23.92 7.12 -4.70
CA VAL A 403 24.55 5.99 -4.01
C VAL A 403 25.64 5.45 -4.92
N ALA A 404 26.89 5.48 -4.43
CA ALA A 404 28.00 4.84 -5.11
C ALA A 404 27.86 3.30 -5.01
N ASP A 405 28.18 2.61 -6.08
CA ASP A 405 28.34 1.17 -6.05
C ASP A 405 29.45 0.77 -5.05
N LYS A 406 29.40 -0.45 -4.52
CA LYS A 406 30.39 -0.92 -3.54
C LYS A 406 31.83 -0.77 -4.06
N ASP A 407 32.03 -1.01 -5.35
CA ASP A 407 33.34 -0.86 -6.00
C ASP A 407 33.74 0.61 -6.15
N GLU A 408 32.79 1.51 -6.43
CA GLU A 408 33.02 2.96 -6.49
C GLU A 408 33.28 3.55 -5.10
N LEU A 409 32.60 3.08 -4.05
CA LEU A 409 32.92 3.46 -2.67
C LEU A 409 34.35 3.06 -2.30
N THR A 410 34.79 1.87 -2.73
CA THR A 410 36.15 1.40 -2.50
C THR A 410 37.17 2.24 -3.26
N GLN A 411 36.89 2.61 -4.50
CA GLN A 411 37.73 3.50 -5.31
C GLN A 411 37.75 4.93 -4.76
N ALA A 412 36.57 5.47 -4.35
CA ALA A 412 36.51 6.79 -3.72
C ALA A 412 37.24 6.84 -2.38
N GLN A 413 37.17 5.77 -1.58
CA GLN A 413 37.91 5.66 -0.33
C GLN A 413 39.42 5.53 -0.55
N SER A 414 39.87 4.86 -1.62
CA SER A 414 41.29 4.80 -1.99
C SER A 414 41.78 6.15 -2.51
N ALA A 415 41.00 6.80 -3.37
CA ALA A 415 41.33 8.15 -3.88
C ALA A 415 41.32 9.21 -2.75
N SER A 416 40.46 9.11 -1.77
CA SER A 416 40.44 10.01 -0.62
C SER A 416 41.61 9.77 0.33
N LYS A 417 42.12 8.55 0.44
CA LYS A 417 43.35 8.26 1.20
C LYS A 417 44.59 8.87 0.54
N ASP A 418 44.63 8.88 -0.79
CA ASP A 418 45.71 9.52 -1.55
C ASP A 418 45.60 11.06 -1.55
N ALA A 419 44.37 11.60 -1.46
CA ALA A 419 44.12 13.04 -1.30
C ALA A 419 44.27 13.52 0.13
N GLY A 420 43.95 12.64 1.13
CA GLY A 420 43.99 12.96 2.56
C GLY A 420 45.39 13.23 3.13
N ASN A 421 46.45 12.94 2.37
CA ASN A 421 47.82 13.35 2.73
C ASN A 421 48.13 14.85 2.46
N LYS A 422 47.14 15.66 2.03
CA LYS A 422 47.36 17.08 1.73
C LYS A 422 46.39 18.08 2.39
N ILE A 423 45.42 17.64 3.19
CA ILE A 423 44.51 18.59 3.88
C ILE A 423 44.42 18.22 5.36
N ASN A 424 45.35 18.75 6.12
CA ASN A 424 45.26 18.83 7.59
C ASN A 424 44.32 20.00 7.93
N THR A 425 43.00 19.83 7.75
CA THR A 425 42.03 20.79 8.27
C THR A 425 41.67 20.36 9.68
N ALA A 426 42.14 21.12 10.65
CA ALA A 426 41.63 21.04 12.02
C ALA A 426 40.07 21.18 11.99
N PRO A 427 39.32 20.43 12.82
CA PRO A 427 37.87 20.55 12.86
C PRO A 427 37.47 22.02 13.02
N SER A 428 36.46 22.44 12.29
CA SER A 428 35.91 23.79 12.40
C SER A 428 35.45 24.06 13.84
N ASP A 429 35.43 25.32 14.27
CA ASP A 429 35.00 25.68 15.64
C ASP A 429 33.55 25.22 15.91
N CYS A 430 32.73 25.10 14.85
CA CYS A 430 31.39 24.54 14.92
C CYS A 430 31.38 23.03 15.19
N GLU A 431 32.24 22.26 14.53
CA GLU A 431 32.36 20.80 14.77
C GLU A 431 32.93 20.49 16.16
N LYS A 432 33.89 21.30 16.65
CA LYS A 432 34.38 21.21 18.01
C LYS A 432 33.27 21.47 19.03
N ARG A 433 32.44 22.49 18.79
CA ARG A 433 31.33 22.86 19.66
C ARG A 433 30.23 21.79 19.69
N VAL A 434 29.91 21.18 18.56
CA VAL A 434 28.98 20.05 18.49
C VAL A 434 29.49 18.85 19.27
N LEU A 435 30.78 18.52 19.17
CA LEU A 435 31.39 17.42 19.91
C LEU A 435 31.39 17.67 21.42
N GLU A 436 31.70 18.89 21.87
CA GLU A 436 31.63 19.30 23.28
C GLU A 436 30.21 19.18 23.83
N LEU A 437 29.20 19.67 23.09
CA LEU A 437 27.79 19.58 23.50
C LEU A 437 27.30 18.14 23.58
N GLN A 438 27.72 17.27 22.66
CA GLN A 438 27.40 15.83 22.69
C GLN A 438 28.03 15.15 23.94
N GLN A 439 29.26 15.49 24.27
CA GLN A 439 29.93 14.97 25.48
C GLN A 439 29.25 15.45 26.77
N GLU A 440 28.83 16.71 26.82
CA GLU A 440 28.11 17.26 27.96
C GLU A 440 26.72 16.65 28.11
N LEU A 441 25.98 16.43 27.01
CA LEU A 441 24.70 15.75 27.02
C LEU A 441 24.81 14.30 27.51
N ASN A 442 25.82 13.57 27.06
CA ASN A 442 26.05 12.19 27.52
C ASN A 442 26.41 12.16 29.04
N ARG A 443 27.15 13.13 29.51
CA ARG A 443 27.47 13.25 30.94
C ARG A 443 26.23 13.58 31.79
N LEU A 444 25.33 14.40 31.29
CA LEU A 444 24.07 14.71 31.96
C LEU A 444 23.15 13.49 32.02
N LYS A 445 23.03 12.75 30.91
CA LYS A 445 22.27 11.51 30.88
C LYS A 445 22.78 10.44 31.83
N LEU A 446 24.11 10.30 31.97
CA LEU A 446 24.72 9.40 32.93
C LEU A 446 24.38 9.79 34.38
N LYS A 447 24.45 11.08 34.73
CA LYS A 447 24.07 11.57 36.05
C LYS A 447 22.59 11.37 36.36
N GLU A 448 21.73 11.46 35.36
CA GLU A 448 20.29 11.24 35.54
C GLU A 448 20.00 9.75 35.80
N VAL A 449 20.67 8.84 35.10
CA VAL A 449 20.60 7.40 35.34
C VAL A 449 21.13 7.03 36.74
N GLU A 450 22.27 7.61 37.19
CA GLU A 450 22.83 7.40 38.51
C GLU A 450 21.89 7.92 39.62
N LYS A 451 21.21 9.05 39.37
CA LYS A 451 20.22 9.59 40.31
C LYS A 451 18.99 8.70 40.42
N GLN A 452 18.48 8.19 39.27
CA GLN A 452 17.36 7.26 39.25
C GLN A 452 17.70 5.93 39.96
N GLN A 453 18.94 5.45 39.85
CA GLN A 453 19.38 4.26 40.59
C GLN A 453 19.49 4.49 42.09
N SER A 454 19.91 5.69 42.53
CA SER A 454 20.00 6.03 43.96
C SER A 454 18.62 6.30 44.61
N ASP A 455 17.60 6.61 43.83
CA ASP A 455 16.23 6.81 44.34
C ASP A 455 15.45 5.48 44.45
N PHE A 456 16.04 4.34 44.01
CA PHE A 456 15.51 2.98 44.12
C PHE A 456 16.22 2.12 45.20
N GLU A 457 17.29 2.58 45.83
CA GLU A 457 17.91 2.01 47.04
C GLU A 457 17.41 2.70 48.31
#